data_b1c486aa128719b39066e14a3ba4f298
#
_entry.id   b1c486aa128719b39066e14a3ba4f298
#
_cell.length_a   1.000
_cell.length_b   1.000
_cell.length_c   1.000
_cell.angle_alpha   90.00
_cell.angle_beta   90.00
_cell.angle_gamma   90.00
#
_symmetry.space_group_name_H-M   'P 1'
#
loop_
_entity.id
_entity.type
_entity.pdbx_description
1 polymer ?
#
loop_
_entity_poly.entity_id
_entity_poly.type
_entity_poly.pdbx_seq_one_letter_code
_entity_poly.pdbx_strand_id
1 'polypeptide(L)'
;MTGPSRWAHVGYLGACEAALQSFGVEIAAVDAGGEGLRTGSIEALVLGTRGRVELLDLGWTEEHGWGYSRKAEGFPAAETYTHGQFGGGVLPEPDRFAGLVVRIAAGEELADHVPGEPLRYRSAADDDGFAAGLLAYDPAGTGRAGR
;
A
#
# COMPACT_ATOMS: atom_id res chain seq x y z
N MET A 1 20.95 13.13 -18.33
CA MET A 1 19.77 13.41 -17.49
C MET A 1 19.04 12.13 -17.14
N THR A 2 18.72 12.02 -15.94
CA THR A 2 18.06 10.82 -15.44
C THR A 2 16.61 11.10 -15.12
N GLY A 3 15.78 10.13 -15.32
CA GLY A 3 14.42 10.18 -14.81
C GLY A 3 14.38 10.05 -13.29
N PRO A 4 13.20 9.93 -12.72
CA PRO A 4 13.08 9.70 -11.28
C PRO A 4 13.84 8.46 -10.85
N SER A 5 14.40 8.51 -9.66
CA SER A 5 15.09 7.39 -9.06
C SER A 5 14.18 6.19 -8.96
N ARG A 6 14.78 4.98 -8.99
CA ARG A 6 14.03 3.76 -8.70
C ARG A 6 13.45 3.76 -7.28
N TRP A 7 13.90 4.69 -6.44
CA TRP A 7 13.40 4.86 -5.08
C TRP A 7 12.46 6.05 -4.93
N ALA A 8 11.99 6.63 -6.04
CA ALA A 8 11.12 7.80 -6.01
C ALA A 8 9.78 7.53 -5.31
N HIS A 9 9.37 6.28 -5.21
CA HIS A 9 8.14 5.91 -4.53
C HIS A 9 8.23 5.95 -2.99
N VAL A 10 9.44 6.09 -2.43
CA VAL A 10 9.62 6.14 -0.98
C VAL A 10 8.84 7.30 -0.37
N GLY A 11 8.82 8.46 -1.05
CA GLY A 11 8.03 9.60 -0.58
C GLY A 11 6.54 9.31 -0.56
N TYR A 12 6.03 8.62 -1.58
CA TYR A 12 4.63 8.22 -1.62
C TYR A 12 4.29 7.25 -0.48
N LEU A 13 5.14 6.25 -0.25
CA LEU A 13 4.94 5.32 0.85
C LEU A 13 4.94 6.05 2.20
N GLY A 14 5.84 7.01 2.37
CA GLY A 14 5.89 7.82 3.58
C GLY A 14 4.63 8.65 3.77
N ALA A 15 4.08 9.20 2.69
CA ALA A 15 2.82 9.94 2.76
C ALA A 15 1.65 9.02 3.15
N CYS A 16 1.64 7.80 2.63
CA CYS A 16 0.63 6.81 3.01
C CYS A 16 0.76 6.41 4.49
N GLU A 17 1.98 6.22 4.94
CA GLU A 17 2.24 5.92 6.35
C GLU A 17 1.73 7.04 7.25
N ALA A 18 2.06 8.29 6.92
CA ALA A 18 1.62 9.43 7.69
C ALA A 18 0.09 9.55 7.72
N ALA A 19 -0.56 9.29 6.59
CA ALA A 19 -2.02 9.31 6.52
C ALA A 19 -2.63 8.23 7.41
N LEU A 20 -2.08 7.01 7.37
CA LEU A 20 -2.54 5.94 8.24
C LEU A 20 -2.43 6.33 9.70
N GLN A 21 -1.30 6.90 10.09
CA GLN A 21 -1.10 7.34 11.47
C GLN A 21 -2.10 8.42 11.86
N SER A 22 -2.41 9.33 10.95
CA SER A 22 -3.39 10.38 11.24
C SER A 22 -4.81 9.81 11.40
N PHE A 23 -5.08 8.64 10.83
CA PHE A 23 -6.33 7.91 11.02
C PHE A 23 -6.32 7.00 12.25
N GLY A 24 -5.25 7.05 13.03
CA GLY A 24 -5.15 6.25 14.25
C GLY A 24 -4.61 4.83 14.06
N VAL A 25 -4.06 4.54 12.90
CA VAL A 25 -3.49 3.23 12.61
C VAL A 25 -2.04 3.19 13.07
N GLU A 26 -1.68 2.17 13.82
CA GLU A 26 -0.31 1.98 14.26
C GLU A 26 0.47 1.23 13.18
N ILE A 27 1.70 1.68 12.91
CA ILE A 27 2.53 1.09 11.88
C ILE A 27 3.61 0.23 12.54
N ALA A 28 3.67 -1.04 12.14
CA ALA A 28 4.69 -1.96 12.65
C ALA A 28 5.95 -1.94 11.79
N ALA A 29 5.81 -1.81 10.47
CA ALA A 29 6.96 -1.80 9.58
C ALA A 29 6.57 -1.16 8.24
N VAL A 30 7.56 -0.55 7.59
CA VAL A 30 7.43 -0.03 6.23
C VAL A 30 8.67 -0.44 5.46
N ASP A 31 8.49 -1.04 4.30
CA ASP A 31 9.59 -1.45 3.43
C ASP A 31 9.32 -0.99 2.01
N ALA A 32 10.41 -0.74 1.28
CA ALA A 32 10.34 -0.37 -0.12
C ALA A 32 11.34 -1.19 -0.90
N GLY A 33 10.95 -1.64 -2.08
CA GLY A 33 11.82 -2.31 -3.03
C GLY A 33 11.95 -1.49 -4.29
N GLY A 34 13.14 -1.46 -4.87
CA GLY A 34 13.41 -0.68 -6.08
C GLY A 34 14.15 -1.46 -7.15
N GLU A 35 14.41 -2.73 -6.91
CA GLU A 35 15.06 -3.57 -7.91
C GLU A 35 14.00 -4.28 -8.74
N GLY A 36 14.00 -4.02 -10.03
CA GLY A 36 12.91 -4.45 -10.88
C GLY A 36 11.72 -3.52 -10.70
N LEU A 37 10.57 -4.06 -10.36
CA LEU A 37 9.40 -3.24 -10.05
C LEU A 37 9.63 -2.43 -8.78
N ARG A 38 9.12 -1.20 -8.78
CA ARG A 38 9.00 -0.47 -7.52
C ARG A 38 7.91 -1.10 -6.70
N THR A 39 8.24 -1.45 -5.48
CA THR A 39 7.30 -2.10 -4.57
C THR A 39 7.32 -1.41 -3.21
N GLY A 40 6.30 -1.67 -2.43
CA GLY A 40 6.27 -1.19 -1.06
C GLY A 40 5.39 -2.10 -0.21
N SER A 41 5.63 -2.07 1.08
CA SER A 41 4.78 -2.76 2.02
C SER A 41 4.68 -1.95 3.31
N ILE A 42 3.50 -1.99 3.90
CA ILE A 42 3.24 -1.40 5.21
C ILE A 42 2.56 -2.48 6.03
N GLU A 43 3.15 -2.81 7.18
CA GLU A 43 2.51 -3.68 8.14
C GLU A 43 1.80 -2.80 9.16
N ALA A 44 0.49 -2.86 9.15
CA ALA A 44 -0.34 -2.03 10.00
C ALA A 44 -0.98 -2.87 11.09
N LEU A 45 -0.99 -2.34 12.31
CA LEU A 45 -1.71 -2.94 13.43
C LEU A 45 -3.05 -2.24 13.54
N VAL A 46 -4.12 -3.01 13.40
CA VAL A 46 -5.48 -2.48 13.38
C VAL A 46 -6.32 -3.16 14.44
N LEU A 47 -7.33 -2.46 14.91
CA LEU A 47 -8.32 -3.07 15.78
C LEU A 47 -9.36 -3.77 14.91
N GLY A 48 -9.34 -5.09 14.95
CA GLY A 48 -10.25 -5.89 14.14
C GLY A 48 -11.66 -5.90 14.69
N THR A 49 -12.53 -6.59 13.96
CA THR A 49 -13.97 -6.63 14.26
C THR A 49 -14.30 -7.28 15.60
N ARG A 50 -13.37 -8.08 16.12
CA ARG A 50 -13.57 -8.75 17.40
C ARG A 50 -12.89 -8.03 18.57
N GLY A 51 -12.48 -6.80 18.37
CA GLY A 51 -11.82 -6.03 19.41
C GLY A 51 -10.38 -6.46 19.70
N ARG A 52 -9.78 -7.23 18.81
CA ARG A 52 -8.39 -7.65 18.94
C ARG A 52 -7.51 -6.89 17.96
N VAL A 53 -6.28 -6.65 18.36
CA VAL A 53 -5.29 -6.09 17.47
C VAL A 53 -4.89 -7.15 16.44
N GLU A 54 -4.95 -6.80 15.18
CA GLU A 54 -4.59 -7.68 14.06
C GLU A 54 -3.54 -7.02 13.20
N LEU A 55 -2.73 -7.85 12.56
CA LEU A 55 -1.76 -7.37 11.59
C LEU A 55 -2.41 -7.39 10.20
N LEU A 56 -2.39 -6.25 9.55
CA LEU A 56 -2.88 -6.10 8.19
C LEU A 56 -1.67 -5.79 7.31
N ASP A 57 -1.38 -6.68 6.38
CA ASP A 57 -0.28 -6.47 5.43
C ASP A 57 -0.80 -5.71 4.22
N LEU A 58 -0.19 -4.56 3.96
CA LEU A 58 -0.54 -3.71 2.82
C LEU A 58 0.62 -3.76 1.84
N GLY A 59 0.35 -4.24 0.64
CA GLY A 59 1.36 -4.35 -0.40
C GLY A 59 1.05 -3.43 -1.58
N TRP A 60 2.09 -2.84 -2.14
CA TRP A 60 1.96 -1.93 -3.27
C TRP A 60 2.98 -2.27 -4.34
N THR A 61 2.57 -2.20 -5.58
CA THR A 61 3.49 -2.23 -6.72
C THR A 61 3.11 -1.14 -7.69
N GLU A 62 4.08 -0.73 -8.50
CA GLU A 62 3.84 0.32 -9.50
C GLU A 62 2.93 -0.14 -10.64
N GLU A 63 2.60 -1.42 -10.72
CA GLU A 63 1.68 -1.95 -11.73
C GLU A 63 0.28 -2.23 -11.20
N HIS A 64 0.18 -2.61 -9.93
CA HIS A 64 -1.09 -3.09 -9.36
C HIS A 64 -1.70 -2.16 -8.32
N GLY A 65 -0.93 -1.17 -7.83
CA GLY A 65 -1.40 -0.34 -6.72
C GLY A 65 -1.44 -1.12 -5.41
N TRP A 66 -2.32 -0.72 -4.52
CA TRP A 66 -2.39 -1.29 -3.18
C TRP A 66 -3.29 -2.52 -3.13
N GLY A 67 -2.81 -3.50 -2.38
CA GLY A 67 -3.61 -4.64 -1.97
C GLY A 67 -3.42 -4.89 -0.49
N TYR A 68 -4.20 -5.78 0.05
CA TYR A 68 -4.07 -6.15 1.45
C TYR A 68 -4.14 -7.66 1.63
N SER A 69 -3.54 -8.11 2.73
CA SER A 69 -3.64 -9.49 3.17
C SER A 69 -3.95 -9.46 4.66
N ARG A 70 -4.98 -10.17 5.05
CA ARG A 70 -5.44 -10.24 6.42
C ARG A 70 -5.50 -11.70 6.85
N LYS A 71 -4.83 -12.01 7.94
CA LYS A 71 -4.83 -13.39 8.45
C LYS A 71 -6.19 -13.68 9.07
N ALA A 72 -6.77 -14.83 8.70
CA ALA A 72 -8.00 -15.29 9.30
C ALA A 72 -7.74 -15.65 10.76
N GLU A 73 -8.68 -15.24 11.61
CA GLU A 73 -8.55 -15.40 13.04
C GLU A 73 -8.85 -16.80 13.50
N GLY A 74 -8.15 -17.20 14.57
CA GLY A 74 -8.62 -18.27 15.45
C GLY A 74 -8.22 -19.67 15.13
N PHE A 75 -7.54 -19.95 14.03
CA PHE A 75 -7.15 -21.32 13.70
C PHE A 75 -5.68 -21.38 13.35
N PRO A 76 -4.81 -21.65 14.31
CA PRO A 76 -3.39 -21.72 14.02
C PRO A 76 -3.02 -22.80 12.99
N ALA A 77 -3.85 -23.81 12.82
CA ALA A 77 -3.59 -24.86 11.85
C ALA A 77 -4.09 -24.50 10.45
N ALA A 78 -5.02 -23.58 10.34
CA ALA A 78 -5.58 -23.16 9.06
C ALA A 78 -5.12 -21.72 8.76
N GLU A 79 -3.93 -21.58 8.24
CA GLU A 79 -3.40 -20.25 7.90
C GLU A 79 -4.09 -19.71 6.67
N THR A 80 -5.31 -19.26 6.85
CA THR A 80 -6.11 -18.70 5.79
C THR A 80 -5.99 -17.19 5.85
N TYR A 81 -5.73 -16.60 4.69
CA TYR A 81 -5.65 -15.15 4.56
C TYR A 81 -6.77 -14.67 3.66
N THR A 82 -7.32 -13.53 4.01
CA THR A 82 -8.21 -12.80 3.12
C THR A 82 -7.36 -11.78 2.38
N HIS A 83 -7.48 -11.79 1.07
CA HIS A 83 -6.75 -10.89 0.20
C HIS A 83 -7.71 -10.02 -0.58
N GLY A 84 -7.27 -8.82 -0.90
CA GLY A 84 -8.03 -7.94 -1.75
C GLY A 84 -7.17 -6.87 -2.36
N GLN A 85 -7.74 -6.15 -3.31
CA GLN A 85 -7.11 -5.02 -3.96
C GLN A 85 -7.98 -3.80 -3.73
N PHE A 86 -7.35 -2.67 -3.39
CA PHE A 86 -8.12 -1.49 -3.02
C PHE A 86 -8.78 -0.77 -4.19
N GLY A 87 -8.25 -0.91 -5.38
CA GLY A 87 -8.72 -0.11 -6.50
C GLY A 87 -8.16 1.31 -6.44
N GLY A 88 -8.65 2.16 -7.32
CA GLY A 88 -8.21 3.55 -7.37
C GLY A 88 -6.90 3.76 -8.12
N GLY A 89 -6.43 2.77 -8.88
CA GLY A 89 -5.20 2.88 -9.64
C GLY A 89 -3.97 2.61 -8.82
N VAL A 90 -2.82 3.06 -9.32
CA VAL A 90 -1.52 2.76 -8.68
C VAL A 90 -1.09 3.82 -7.67
N LEU A 91 -1.68 5.02 -7.71
CA LEU A 91 -1.35 6.09 -6.76
C LEU A 91 -2.62 6.71 -6.18
N PRO A 92 -3.44 5.94 -5.45
CA PRO A 92 -4.56 6.56 -4.76
C PRO A 92 -4.02 7.58 -3.76
N GLU A 93 -4.77 8.66 -3.57
CA GLU A 93 -4.38 9.69 -2.60
C GLU A 93 -4.19 9.05 -1.22
N PRO A 94 -3.15 9.45 -0.48
CA PRO A 94 -2.87 8.84 0.82
C PRO A 94 -4.04 8.82 1.80
N ASP A 95 -4.79 9.92 1.89
CA ASP A 95 -5.94 9.98 2.81
C ASP A 95 -7.06 9.03 2.37
N ARG A 96 -7.30 8.93 1.06
CA ARG A 96 -8.27 7.99 0.54
C ARG A 96 -7.84 6.55 0.82
N PHE A 97 -6.57 6.26 0.59
CA PHE A 97 -6.01 4.95 0.91
C PHE A 97 -6.18 4.62 2.39
N ALA A 98 -5.82 5.56 3.27
CA ALA A 98 -5.93 5.35 4.71
C ALA A 98 -7.38 5.10 5.14
N GLY A 99 -8.32 5.84 4.56
CA GLY A 99 -9.74 5.63 4.83
C GLY A 99 -10.21 4.24 4.42
N LEU A 100 -9.74 3.74 3.27
CA LEU A 100 -10.05 2.39 2.83
C LEU A 100 -9.49 1.33 3.78
N VAL A 101 -8.26 1.54 4.27
CA VAL A 101 -7.64 0.64 5.24
C VAL A 101 -8.49 0.56 6.52
N VAL A 102 -8.95 1.69 7.02
CA VAL A 102 -9.79 1.71 8.21
C VAL A 102 -11.10 0.95 7.99
N ARG A 103 -11.69 1.08 6.83
CA ARG A 103 -12.92 0.37 6.48
C ARG A 103 -12.69 -1.13 6.40
N ILE A 104 -11.59 -1.55 5.79
CA ILE A 104 -11.22 -2.97 5.75
C ILE A 104 -11.01 -3.49 7.17
N ALA A 105 -10.32 -2.74 8.02
CA ALA A 105 -10.11 -3.14 9.40
C ALA A 105 -11.43 -3.32 10.15
N ALA A 106 -12.41 -2.50 9.84
CA ALA A 106 -13.75 -2.59 10.44
C ALA A 106 -14.59 -3.73 9.88
N GLY A 107 -14.06 -4.48 8.92
CA GLY A 107 -14.76 -5.62 8.35
C GLY A 107 -15.65 -5.31 7.16
N GLU A 108 -15.58 -4.10 6.61
CA GLU A 108 -16.38 -3.77 5.44
C GLU A 108 -15.86 -4.47 4.20
N GLU A 109 -16.77 -4.90 3.37
CA GLU A 109 -16.45 -5.38 2.02
C GLU A 109 -16.45 -4.18 1.08
N LEU A 110 -15.30 -3.93 0.47
CA LEU A 110 -15.20 -2.84 -0.49
C LEU A 110 -15.73 -3.30 -1.84
N ALA A 111 -16.42 -2.39 -2.55
CA ALA A 111 -17.03 -2.71 -3.83
C ALA A 111 -16.01 -3.10 -4.89
N ASP A 112 -14.80 -2.60 -4.78
CA ASP A 112 -13.73 -2.88 -5.71
C ASP A 112 -12.78 -3.99 -5.21
N HIS A 113 -13.20 -4.74 -4.23
CA HIS A 113 -12.48 -5.92 -3.76
C HIS A 113 -12.45 -6.97 -4.87
N VAL A 114 -11.26 -7.41 -5.23
CA VAL A 114 -11.07 -8.39 -6.30
C VAL A 114 -10.45 -9.65 -5.69
N PRO A 115 -11.20 -10.74 -5.55
CA PRO A 115 -10.60 -12.01 -5.13
C PRO A 115 -9.79 -12.61 -6.27
N GLY A 116 -8.68 -13.25 -5.96
CA GLY A 116 -7.83 -13.88 -6.94
C GLY A 116 -6.70 -12.97 -7.40
N GLU A 117 -6.41 -12.97 -8.69
CA GLU A 117 -5.31 -12.20 -9.22
C GLU A 117 -5.60 -10.70 -9.18
N PRO A 118 -4.61 -9.88 -8.75
CA PRO A 118 -4.81 -8.44 -8.72
C PRO A 118 -4.91 -7.86 -10.13
N LEU A 119 -5.72 -6.82 -10.24
CA LEU A 119 -5.89 -6.08 -11.48
C LEU A 119 -4.62 -5.29 -11.76
N ARG A 120 -4.13 -5.40 -12.98
CA ARG A 120 -2.95 -4.66 -13.41
C ARG A 120 -3.38 -3.37 -14.09
N TYR A 121 -2.99 -2.25 -13.53
CA TYR A 121 -3.40 -0.94 -14.04
C TYR A 121 -2.47 -0.40 -15.13
N ARG A 122 -1.20 -0.79 -15.09
CA ARG A 122 -0.20 -0.28 -16.02
C ARG A 122 0.99 -1.24 -16.07
N SER A 123 1.84 -1.05 -17.09
CA SER A 123 3.14 -1.73 -17.13
C SER A 123 4.20 -0.78 -16.59
N ALA A 124 5.17 -1.33 -15.86
CA ALA A 124 6.30 -0.53 -15.37
C ALA A 124 7.10 0.11 -16.50
N ALA A 125 6.98 -0.43 -17.71
CA ALA A 125 7.64 0.12 -18.89
C ALA A 125 6.88 1.29 -19.53
N ASP A 126 5.66 1.57 -19.07
CA ASP A 126 4.84 2.63 -19.68
C ASP A 126 5.35 4.02 -19.29
N ASP A 127 5.33 4.91 -20.26
CA ASP A 127 5.59 6.33 -20.04
C ASP A 127 4.24 7.06 -19.98
N ASP A 128 3.60 6.96 -18.84
CA ASP A 128 2.21 7.39 -18.64
C ASP A 128 2.06 8.50 -17.58
N GLY A 129 3.15 9.17 -17.23
CA GLY A 129 3.10 10.21 -16.22
C GLY A 129 3.21 9.70 -14.78
N PHE A 130 3.31 8.40 -14.60
CA PHE A 130 3.42 7.80 -13.27
C PHE A 130 4.62 8.35 -12.49
N ALA A 131 5.78 8.43 -13.13
CA ALA A 131 6.99 8.91 -12.48
C ALA A 131 6.83 10.36 -12.01
N ALA A 132 6.16 11.20 -12.80
CA ALA A 132 5.88 12.57 -12.39
C ALA A 132 4.93 12.59 -11.19
N GLY A 133 3.98 11.66 -11.15
CA GLY A 133 3.08 11.53 -10.01
C GLY A 133 3.82 11.18 -8.73
N LEU A 134 4.83 10.31 -8.81
CA LEU A 134 5.65 9.99 -7.67
C LEU A 134 6.41 11.20 -7.14
N LEU A 135 6.90 12.03 -8.04
CA LEU A 135 7.66 13.21 -7.64
C LEU A 135 6.83 14.21 -6.85
N ALA A 136 5.52 14.20 -6.99
CA ALA A 136 4.65 15.05 -6.18
C ALA A 136 4.75 14.72 -4.69
N TYR A 137 5.15 13.49 -4.36
CA TYR A 137 5.32 13.06 -2.97
C TYR A 137 6.77 13.08 -2.51
N ASP A 138 7.69 13.47 -3.40
CA ASP A 138 9.12 13.54 -3.08
C ASP A 138 9.76 14.80 -3.64
N PRO A 139 9.18 15.97 -3.37
CA PRO A 139 9.67 17.22 -3.98
C PRO A 139 11.08 17.59 -3.52
N ALA A 140 11.50 17.10 -2.36
CA ALA A 140 12.83 17.39 -1.83
C ALA A 140 13.86 16.34 -2.21
N GLY A 141 13.47 15.31 -2.97
CA GLY A 141 14.37 14.25 -3.37
C GLY A 141 14.69 13.28 -2.25
N THR A 142 13.80 13.13 -1.28
CA THR A 142 14.03 12.21 -0.16
C THR A 142 14.07 10.75 -0.58
N GLY A 143 13.53 10.43 -1.75
CA GLY A 143 13.63 9.08 -2.29
C GLY A 143 14.98 8.74 -2.88
N ARG A 144 15.94 9.64 -2.85
CA ARG A 144 17.27 9.37 -3.35
C ARG A 144 18.01 8.48 -2.36
N ALA A 145 18.73 7.51 -2.91
CA ALA A 145 19.54 6.64 -2.09
C ALA A 145 20.56 7.45 -1.29
N GLY A 146 20.84 7.04 -0.08
CA GLY A 146 21.85 7.66 0.74
C GLY A 146 21.43 8.91 1.50
N ARG A 147 20.17 9.22 1.45
CA ARG A 147 19.67 10.38 2.20
C ARG A 147 19.50 10.09 3.66
#